data_5418fb4f0324ae21b4c0244e21d9aa7f
#
_entry.id   5418fb4f0324ae21b4c0244e21d9aa7f
#
_cell.length_a   1.000
_cell.length_b   1.000
_cell.length_c   1.000
_cell.angle_alpha   90.00
_cell.angle_beta   90.00
_cell.angle_gamma   90.00
#
_symmetry.space_group_name_H-M   'P 1'
#
loop_
_entity.id
_entity.type
_entity.pdbx_description
1 polymer ?
#
loop_
_entity_poly.entity_id
_entity_poly.type
_entity_poly.pdbx_seq_one_letter_code
_entity_poly.pdbx_strand_id
1 'polypeptide(L)'
;MVCPIAWHRGIYGVTIACSFPSQRFRTGSRPEEKKAAIYIETGYLDTALIDFSGYIAADELYDGPFCVLSIVDNRNFKRLIYEVLDHDPTHKDIIRFFERFHDELASRGLTLQGITTDGSALYPLPIAQVFGDVQHQVCAFHVIKELTKAILHAVTKVRKELKNTMPKLSRGRPTQAQRYAARRNKRIAKKIADLFEHRYLFVKHHLTESEKKTLKRITQGLPQLRTLRDIMDQVYRLFDRRCRTDTARSKLAKLRQRVRRFKRVGRTLSKLFSPNLEKALMFLNDTLLPSTSNAVERGFRRHRKMQKSVYRVRTQGNIIGRIALDMRRDAQGKTRTQTTRLLHMARNNHGP
;
A
#
# COMPACT_ATOMS: atom_id res chain seq x y z
N MET A 1 9.05 23.47 0.18
CA MET A 1 7.92 24.41 0.12
C MET A 1 7.52 24.77 1.54
N VAL A 2 7.81 25.98 1.93
CA VAL A 2 7.60 26.54 3.28
C VAL A 2 6.16 27.02 3.37
N CYS A 3 5.42 26.57 4.40
CA CYS A 3 4.09 27.08 4.71
C CYS A 3 4.24 28.43 5.44
N PRO A 4 3.56 29.49 5.04
CA PRO A 4 3.58 30.75 5.77
C PRO A 4 2.61 30.69 6.97
N ILE A 5 3.14 30.92 8.13
CA ILE A 5 2.37 31.15 9.36
C ILE A 5 1.88 32.58 9.33
N ALA A 6 0.56 32.77 9.31
CA ALA A 6 -0.07 34.10 9.43
C ALA A 6 0.05 34.61 10.87
N TRP A 7 0.65 35.80 11.03
CA TRP A 7 0.73 36.54 12.29
C TRP A 7 -0.54 37.35 12.47
N HIS A 8 -1.37 37.01 13.45
CA HIS A 8 -2.36 37.94 13.96
C HIS A 8 -1.74 38.78 15.08
N ARG A 9 -1.63 40.08 14.84
CA ARG A 9 -1.30 41.07 15.87
C ARG A 9 -2.52 41.29 16.78
N GLY A 10 -2.47 40.77 18.00
CA GLY A 10 -3.38 41.14 19.07
C GLY A 10 -2.92 42.46 19.73
N ILE A 11 -3.85 43.35 19.89
CA ILE A 11 -3.71 44.67 20.55
C ILE A 11 -3.82 44.41 22.08
N TYR A 12 -2.76 44.04 22.73
CA TYR A 12 -2.48 44.24 24.17
C TYR A 12 -1.17 43.54 24.46
N GLY A 13 -0.14 44.32 24.75
CA GLY A 13 1.22 43.83 25.01
C GLY A 13 1.35 43.13 26.37
N VAL A 14 1.05 41.84 26.37
CA VAL A 14 1.48 40.95 27.45
C VAL A 14 2.25 39.81 26.77
N THR A 15 3.57 39.92 26.81
CA THR A 15 4.46 38.81 26.40
C THR A 15 4.45 37.78 27.53
N ILE A 16 3.56 36.77 27.43
CA ILE A 16 3.65 35.59 28.29
C ILE A 16 4.78 34.75 27.71
N ALA A 17 5.97 34.83 28.26
CA ALA A 17 7.05 33.90 28.04
C ALA A 17 6.64 32.57 28.68
N CYS A 18 5.99 31.66 27.89
CA CYS A 18 5.85 30.28 28.26
C CYS A 18 7.23 29.63 28.19
N SER A 19 8.01 29.70 29.25
CA SER A 19 9.16 28.83 29.47
C SER A 19 8.64 27.40 29.70
N PHE A 20 8.50 26.64 28.64
CA PHE A 20 8.39 25.18 28.78
C PHE A 20 9.71 24.66 29.37
N PRO A 21 9.70 24.00 30.52
CA PRO A 21 10.89 23.36 31.02
C PRO A 21 11.33 22.36 29.94
N SER A 22 12.56 22.53 29.44
CA SER A 22 13.21 21.58 28.57
C SER A 22 13.43 20.27 29.36
N GLN A 23 12.41 19.43 29.46
CA GLN A 23 12.59 18.07 29.91
C GLN A 23 13.51 17.41 28.88
N ARG A 24 14.79 17.26 29.25
CA ARG A 24 15.71 16.36 28.57
C ARG A 24 15.04 15.00 28.56
N PHE A 25 14.44 14.62 27.42
CA PHE A 25 13.97 13.27 27.23
C PHE A 25 15.17 12.36 27.38
N ARG A 26 15.23 11.64 28.49
CA ARG A 26 16.23 10.59 28.71
C ARG A 26 16.12 9.62 27.55
N THR A 27 17.21 9.42 26.82
CA THR A 27 17.40 8.51 25.69
C THR A 27 17.44 7.05 26.12
N GLY A 28 16.73 6.65 27.16
CA GLY A 28 16.63 5.26 27.59
C GLY A 28 15.28 4.66 27.19
N SER A 29 15.29 3.48 26.59
CA SER A 29 14.06 2.69 26.42
C SER A 29 13.40 2.50 27.77
N ARG A 30 12.08 2.68 27.82
CA ARG A 30 11.33 2.47 29.06
C ARG A 30 11.48 1.02 29.52
N PRO A 31 11.51 0.71 30.84
CA PRO A 31 11.69 -0.65 31.34
C PRO A 31 10.75 -1.67 30.70
N GLU A 32 9.51 -1.30 30.43
CA GLU A 32 8.51 -2.14 29.78
C GLU A 32 8.84 -2.46 28.31
N GLU A 33 9.45 -1.53 27.58
CA GLU A 33 9.90 -1.75 26.18
C GLU A 33 11.06 -2.75 26.14
N LYS A 34 11.98 -2.69 27.10
CA LYS A 34 13.08 -3.67 27.24
C LYS A 34 12.58 -5.05 27.59
N LYS A 35 11.67 -5.16 28.57
CA LYS A 35 11.03 -6.44 28.93
C LYS A 35 10.23 -7.04 27.76
N ALA A 36 9.55 -6.19 26.99
CA ALA A 36 8.81 -6.65 25.82
C ALA A 36 9.77 -7.14 24.71
N ALA A 37 10.91 -6.48 24.48
CA ALA A 37 11.90 -6.92 23.52
C ALA A 37 12.47 -8.29 23.89
N ILE A 38 12.87 -8.50 25.15
CA ILE A 38 13.35 -9.78 25.65
C ILE A 38 12.28 -10.88 25.46
N TYR A 39 11.03 -10.61 25.81
CA TYR A 39 9.94 -11.58 25.63
C TYR A 39 9.74 -11.97 24.15
N ILE A 40 9.82 -11.00 23.23
CA ILE A 40 9.69 -11.27 21.79
C ILE A 40 10.83 -12.17 21.29
N GLU A 41 12.03 -12.00 21.83
CA GLU A 41 13.20 -12.78 21.45
C GLU A 41 13.21 -14.20 22.06
N THR A 42 12.66 -14.39 23.28
CA THR A 42 12.86 -15.63 24.04
C THR A 42 11.67 -16.57 24.10
N GLY A 43 10.43 -16.11 23.93
CA GLY A 43 9.28 -16.99 24.15
C GLY A 43 8.02 -16.62 23.38
N TYR A 44 8.02 -15.50 22.68
CA TYR A 44 6.84 -15.04 21.95
C TYR A 44 6.44 -16.01 20.82
N LEU A 45 7.41 -16.49 20.05
CA LEU A 45 7.16 -17.36 18.90
C LEU A 45 6.53 -18.68 19.29
N ASP A 46 6.85 -19.23 20.46
CA ASP A 46 6.23 -20.46 20.96
C ASP A 46 4.71 -20.33 21.07
N THR A 47 4.24 -19.16 21.52
CA THR A 47 2.80 -18.87 21.59
C THR A 47 2.22 -18.43 20.24
N ALA A 48 2.99 -17.67 19.45
CA ALA A 48 2.50 -17.12 18.20
C ALA A 48 2.35 -18.19 17.10
N LEU A 49 3.17 -19.24 17.12
CA LEU A 49 3.20 -20.30 16.12
C LEU A 49 2.32 -21.52 16.46
N ILE A 50 1.64 -21.57 17.63
CA ILE A 50 0.74 -22.66 17.98
C ILE A 50 -0.32 -22.93 16.90
N ASP A 51 -0.89 -21.89 16.33
CA ASP A 51 -1.92 -21.94 15.30
C ASP A 51 -1.40 -21.36 13.95
N PHE A 52 -0.10 -21.57 13.68
CA PHE A 52 0.52 -21.12 12.44
C PHE A 52 -0.19 -21.67 11.21
N SER A 53 -0.57 -20.77 10.30
CA SER A 53 -1.37 -21.15 9.13
C SER A 53 -0.57 -21.76 7.97
N GLY A 54 0.75 -21.68 8.00
CA GLY A 54 1.61 -22.00 6.86
C GLY A 54 1.74 -20.88 5.82
N TYR A 55 0.98 -19.79 5.95
CA TYR A 55 0.96 -18.69 4.97
C TYR A 55 1.38 -17.37 5.61
N ILE A 56 2.42 -16.75 5.07
CA ILE A 56 2.94 -15.49 5.60
C ILE A 56 2.77 -14.33 4.60
N ALA A 57 2.78 -13.12 5.13
CA ALA A 57 3.08 -11.91 4.38
C ALA A 57 4.39 -11.31 4.88
N ALA A 58 5.27 -10.94 3.96
CA ALA A 58 6.49 -10.21 4.23
C ALA A 58 6.50 -8.88 3.48
N ASP A 59 6.96 -7.84 4.15
CA ASP A 59 6.97 -6.48 3.60
C ASP A 59 7.96 -5.60 4.37
N GLU A 60 8.37 -4.48 3.79
CA GLU A 60 9.23 -3.47 4.39
C GLU A 60 8.50 -2.14 4.60
N LEU A 61 8.85 -1.44 5.68
CA LEU A 61 8.37 -0.10 5.98
C LEU A 61 9.53 0.86 6.17
N TYR A 62 9.64 1.85 5.31
CA TYR A 62 10.61 2.94 5.44
C TYR A 62 10.10 4.00 6.42
N ASP A 63 10.91 4.33 7.42
CA ASP A 63 10.63 5.32 8.47
C ASP A 63 11.85 6.21 8.73
N GLY A 64 12.02 7.23 7.90
CA GLY A 64 13.20 8.08 7.89
C GLY A 64 14.44 7.31 7.46
N PRO A 65 15.51 7.27 8.28
CA PRO A 65 16.72 6.50 7.97
C PRO A 65 16.56 5.01 8.27
N PHE A 66 15.45 4.59 8.87
CA PHE A 66 15.24 3.20 9.28
C PHE A 66 14.31 2.47 8.32
N CYS A 67 14.55 1.17 8.17
CA CYS A 67 13.66 0.25 7.50
C CYS A 67 13.21 -0.86 8.47
N VAL A 68 11.91 -1.10 8.55
CA VAL A 68 11.33 -2.16 9.38
C VAL A 68 10.92 -3.31 8.47
N LEU A 69 11.62 -4.43 8.54
CA LEU A 69 11.22 -5.69 7.94
C LEU A 69 10.22 -6.39 8.87
N SER A 70 9.18 -7.01 8.32
CA SER A 70 8.18 -7.71 9.13
C SER A 70 7.64 -8.93 8.42
N ILE A 71 7.49 -10.03 9.17
CA ILE A 71 6.76 -11.23 8.78
C ILE A 71 5.52 -11.36 9.66
N VAL A 72 4.38 -11.60 9.02
CA VAL A 72 3.07 -11.74 9.67
C VAL A 72 2.40 -13.00 9.15
N ASP A 73 1.75 -13.79 10.02
CA ASP A 73 0.82 -14.82 9.54
C ASP A 73 -0.31 -14.16 8.77
N ASN A 74 -0.40 -14.45 7.47
CA ASN A 74 -1.28 -13.72 6.57
C ASN A 74 -2.77 -14.14 6.70
N ARG A 75 -3.06 -15.21 7.42
CA ARG A 75 -4.42 -15.67 7.70
C ARG A 75 -4.90 -15.29 9.10
N ASN A 76 -4.03 -15.45 10.10
CA ASN A 76 -4.36 -15.17 11.50
C ASN A 76 -4.07 -13.72 11.88
N PHE A 77 -3.38 -12.96 11.02
CA PHE A 77 -2.96 -11.58 11.25
C PHE A 77 -2.01 -11.40 12.44
N LYS A 78 -1.37 -12.47 12.92
CA LYS A 78 -0.36 -12.42 13.99
C LYS A 78 0.97 -11.96 13.40
N ARG A 79 1.58 -10.97 14.02
CA ARG A 79 2.97 -10.60 13.71
C ARG A 79 3.87 -11.67 14.28
N LEU A 80 4.79 -12.19 13.48
CA LEU A 80 5.69 -13.28 13.88
C LEU A 80 7.06 -12.72 14.26
N ILE A 81 7.78 -12.17 13.30
CA ILE A 81 9.08 -11.54 13.54
C ILE A 81 9.16 -10.16 12.85
N TYR A 82 10.10 -9.37 13.32
CA TYR A 82 10.49 -8.11 12.70
C TYR A 82 11.98 -7.85 12.90
N GLU A 83 12.52 -6.98 12.06
CA GLU A 83 13.89 -6.46 12.17
C GLU A 83 13.88 -4.97 11.81
N VAL A 84 14.69 -4.17 12.50
CA VAL A 84 14.84 -2.75 12.20
C VAL A 84 16.25 -2.51 11.72
N LEU A 85 16.37 -2.10 10.47
CA LEU A 85 17.64 -1.74 9.83
C LEU A 85 17.82 -0.22 9.92
N ASP A 86 19.06 0.23 9.97
CA ASP A 86 19.49 1.64 9.90
C ASP A 86 19.91 2.08 8.48
N HIS A 87 19.61 1.25 7.50
CA HIS A 87 19.88 1.44 6.08
C HIS A 87 18.76 0.85 5.22
N ASP A 88 18.81 1.12 3.91
CA ASP A 88 17.91 0.50 2.95
C ASP A 88 18.22 -1.00 2.82
N PRO A 89 17.18 -1.88 2.82
CA PRO A 89 17.36 -3.32 2.82
C PRO A 89 18.00 -3.81 1.53
N THR A 90 18.96 -4.72 1.67
CA THR A 90 19.59 -5.44 0.57
C THR A 90 19.08 -6.89 0.50
N HIS A 91 19.39 -7.61 -0.60
CA HIS A 91 19.10 -9.04 -0.68
C HIS A 91 19.72 -9.84 0.48
N LYS A 92 20.93 -9.46 0.93
CA LYS A 92 21.60 -10.13 2.06
C LYS A 92 20.82 -9.96 3.37
N ASP A 93 20.27 -8.78 3.61
CA ASP A 93 19.46 -8.52 4.81
C ASP A 93 18.17 -9.34 4.78
N ILE A 94 17.50 -9.43 3.62
CA ILE A 94 16.29 -10.23 3.45
C ILE A 94 16.60 -11.73 3.60
N ILE A 95 17.72 -12.22 3.04
CA ILE A 95 18.15 -13.62 3.21
C ILE A 95 18.33 -13.92 4.68
N ARG A 96 19.16 -13.16 5.40
CA ARG A 96 19.40 -13.33 6.83
C ARG A 96 18.11 -13.29 7.66
N PHE A 97 17.20 -12.37 7.32
CA PHE A 97 15.92 -12.25 7.99
C PHE A 97 15.01 -13.46 7.75
N PHE A 98 15.02 -14.01 6.53
CA PHE A 98 14.27 -15.20 6.17
C PHE A 98 14.90 -16.47 6.73
N GLU A 99 16.23 -16.62 6.75
CA GLU A 99 16.95 -17.73 7.38
C GLU A 99 16.60 -17.83 8.86
N ARG A 100 16.65 -16.71 9.60
CA ARG A 100 16.22 -16.67 10.99
C ARG A 100 14.79 -17.17 11.18
N PHE A 101 13.87 -16.79 10.30
CA PHE A 101 12.49 -17.26 10.39
C PHE A 101 12.34 -18.74 9.99
N HIS A 102 13.08 -19.19 9.00
CA HIS A 102 13.12 -20.58 8.56
C HIS A 102 13.60 -21.49 9.69
N ASP A 103 14.67 -21.12 10.38
CA ASP A 103 15.22 -21.87 11.51
C ASP A 103 14.22 -21.97 12.68
N GLU A 104 13.50 -20.89 12.96
CA GLU A 104 12.41 -20.88 13.95
C GLU A 104 11.24 -21.81 13.57
N LEU A 105 10.91 -21.93 12.30
CA LEU A 105 9.91 -22.91 11.84
C LEU A 105 10.47 -24.34 11.93
N ALA A 106 11.68 -24.55 11.43
CA ALA A 106 12.32 -25.88 11.42
C ALA A 106 12.49 -26.46 12.81
N SER A 107 12.91 -25.66 13.79
CA SER A 107 13.04 -26.08 15.20
C SER A 107 11.74 -26.56 15.83
N ARG A 108 10.59 -26.17 15.26
CA ARG A 108 9.23 -26.55 15.72
C ARG A 108 8.54 -27.54 14.78
N GLY A 109 9.24 -28.06 13.75
CA GLY A 109 8.66 -28.97 12.76
C GLY A 109 7.56 -28.35 11.90
N LEU A 110 7.56 -27.01 11.76
CA LEU A 110 6.59 -26.27 10.96
C LEU A 110 7.12 -26.00 9.55
N THR A 111 6.24 -26.00 8.56
CA THR A 111 6.59 -25.76 7.16
C THR A 111 5.85 -24.55 6.61
N LEU A 112 6.54 -23.80 5.72
CA LEU A 112 5.96 -22.70 4.99
C LEU A 112 5.29 -23.22 3.72
N GLN A 113 4.01 -22.88 3.50
CA GLN A 113 3.21 -23.25 2.33
C GLN A 113 3.18 -22.15 1.29
N GLY A 114 3.18 -20.90 1.74
CA GLY A 114 3.12 -19.76 0.81
C GLY A 114 3.51 -18.43 1.45
N ILE A 115 4.06 -17.56 0.61
CA ILE A 115 4.50 -16.22 0.98
C ILE A 115 3.88 -15.18 0.07
N THR A 116 3.34 -14.10 0.66
CA THR A 116 2.79 -12.95 -0.06
C THR A 116 3.67 -11.73 0.14
N THR A 117 4.12 -11.07 -0.94
CA THR A 117 4.91 -9.83 -0.90
C THR A 117 4.27 -8.75 -1.76
N ASP A 118 4.77 -7.51 -1.68
CA ASP A 118 4.29 -6.39 -2.50
C ASP A 118 4.69 -6.45 -3.98
N GLY A 119 5.62 -7.33 -4.35
CA GLY A 119 6.18 -7.47 -5.70
C GLY A 119 7.46 -6.64 -5.92
N SER A 120 8.11 -6.19 -4.84
CA SER A 120 9.45 -5.62 -4.87
C SER A 120 10.47 -6.64 -5.42
N ALA A 121 11.49 -6.15 -6.11
CA ALA A 121 12.58 -6.97 -6.63
C ALA A 121 13.45 -7.58 -5.50
N LEU A 122 13.31 -7.11 -4.28
CA LEU A 122 14.06 -7.58 -3.11
C LEU A 122 13.71 -9.03 -2.70
N TYR A 123 12.50 -9.52 -3.02
CA TYR A 123 12.00 -10.78 -2.46
C TYR A 123 12.25 -12.04 -3.30
N PRO A 124 12.16 -12.03 -4.65
CA PRO A 124 12.16 -13.27 -5.42
C PRO A 124 13.40 -14.15 -5.22
N LEU A 125 14.60 -13.55 -5.19
CA LEU A 125 15.86 -14.27 -5.00
C LEU A 125 15.99 -14.82 -3.56
N PRO A 126 15.79 -14.03 -2.49
CA PRO A 126 15.82 -14.54 -1.12
C PRO A 126 14.81 -15.65 -0.85
N ILE A 127 13.58 -15.53 -1.39
CA ILE A 127 12.56 -16.58 -1.24
C ILE A 127 13.03 -17.89 -1.84
N ALA A 128 13.53 -17.87 -3.08
CA ALA A 128 14.01 -19.07 -3.75
C ALA A 128 15.22 -19.68 -3.04
N GLN A 129 16.12 -18.86 -2.51
CA GLN A 129 17.32 -19.32 -1.82
C GLN A 129 17.01 -19.96 -0.45
N VAL A 130 16.10 -19.38 0.35
CA VAL A 130 15.85 -19.82 1.73
C VAL A 130 14.73 -20.86 1.81
N PHE A 131 13.65 -20.66 1.05
CA PHE A 131 12.46 -21.51 1.13
C PHE A 131 12.26 -22.44 -0.07
N GLY A 132 13.15 -22.37 -1.07
CA GLY A 132 13.08 -23.20 -2.27
C GLY A 132 11.82 -22.92 -3.10
N ASP A 133 11.08 -23.97 -3.45
CA ASP A 133 9.90 -23.91 -4.32
C ASP A 133 8.60 -23.61 -3.55
N VAL A 134 8.63 -22.61 -2.66
CA VAL A 134 7.44 -22.17 -1.95
C VAL A 134 6.54 -21.32 -2.86
N GLN A 135 5.23 -21.39 -2.67
CA GLN A 135 4.28 -20.57 -3.43
C GLN A 135 4.49 -19.07 -3.15
N HIS A 136 5.01 -18.34 -4.13
CA HIS A 136 5.22 -16.90 -4.03
C HIS A 136 4.09 -16.12 -4.70
N GLN A 137 3.19 -15.54 -3.90
CA GLN A 137 2.11 -14.66 -4.30
C GLN A 137 2.57 -13.21 -4.28
N VAL A 138 2.41 -12.50 -5.39
CA VAL A 138 2.51 -11.04 -5.39
C VAL A 138 1.16 -10.44 -4.99
N CYS A 139 1.15 -9.48 -4.09
CA CYS A 139 -0.05 -8.84 -3.59
C CYS A 139 -0.90 -8.24 -4.73
N ALA A 140 -2.10 -8.78 -4.93
CA ALA A 140 -3.03 -8.36 -5.97
C ALA A 140 -3.37 -6.86 -5.87
N PHE A 141 -3.46 -6.33 -4.64
CA PHE A 141 -3.70 -4.91 -4.41
C PHE A 141 -2.59 -4.01 -4.99
N HIS A 142 -1.32 -4.39 -4.81
CA HIS A 142 -0.20 -3.62 -5.35
C HIS A 142 -0.18 -3.62 -6.88
N VAL A 143 -0.45 -4.77 -7.51
CA VAL A 143 -0.56 -4.87 -8.97
C VAL A 143 -1.71 -4.02 -9.51
N ILE A 144 -2.90 -4.11 -8.91
CA ILE A 144 -4.07 -3.30 -9.30
C ILE A 144 -3.79 -1.80 -9.08
N LYS A 145 -3.12 -1.42 -7.99
CA LYS A 145 -2.73 -0.05 -7.69
C LYS A 145 -1.81 0.54 -8.78
N GLU A 146 -0.83 -0.23 -9.24
CA GLU A 146 0.07 0.22 -10.33
C GLU A 146 -0.69 0.39 -11.65
N LEU A 147 -1.60 -0.53 -11.99
CA LEU A 147 -2.45 -0.40 -13.17
C LEU A 147 -3.41 0.80 -13.05
N THR A 148 -3.97 1.03 -11.88
CA THR A 148 -4.80 2.20 -11.57
C THR A 148 -4.05 3.51 -11.84
N LYS A 149 -2.81 3.63 -11.35
CA LYS A 149 -1.95 4.79 -11.60
C LYS A 149 -1.71 4.98 -13.10
N ALA A 150 -1.41 3.90 -13.83
CA ALA A 150 -1.16 3.94 -15.26
C ALA A 150 -2.39 4.43 -16.04
N ILE A 151 -3.59 3.96 -15.71
CA ILE A 151 -4.85 4.38 -16.34
C ILE A 151 -5.15 5.85 -16.04
N LEU A 152 -5.02 6.30 -14.80
CA LEU A 152 -5.24 7.70 -14.41
C LEU A 152 -4.24 8.63 -15.13
N HIS A 153 -3.00 8.18 -15.29
CA HIS A 153 -2.01 8.90 -16.10
C HIS A 153 -2.42 9.00 -17.57
N ALA A 154 -2.94 7.92 -18.18
CA ALA A 154 -3.45 7.92 -19.54
C ALA A 154 -4.64 8.89 -19.72
N VAL A 155 -5.58 8.91 -18.79
CA VAL A 155 -6.69 9.89 -18.77
C VAL A 155 -6.15 11.33 -18.74
N THR A 156 -5.13 11.58 -17.92
CA THR A 156 -4.47 12.90 -17.84
C THR A 156 -3.80 13.27 -19.16
N LYS A 157 -3.16 12.32 -19.84
CA LYS A 157 -2.56 12.54 -21.15
C LYS A 157 -3.60 12.92 -22.21
N VAL A 158 -4.74 12.20 -22.27
CA VAL A 158 -5.85 12.53 -23.18
C VAL A 158 -6.40 13.94 -22.90
N ARG A 159 -6.50 14.34 -21.63
CA ARG A 159 -6.92 15.71 -21.28
C ARG A 159 -5.94 16.77 -21.80
N LYS A 160 -4.62 16.52 -21.69
CA LYS A 160 -3.59 17.41 -22.25
C LYS A 160 -3.70 17.50 -23.78
N GLU A 161 -3.88 16.34 -24.45
CA GLU A 161 -4.08 16.28 -25.89
C GLU A 161 -5.32 17.10 -26.32
N LEU A 162 -6.46 16.94 -25.64
CA LEU A 162 -7.66 17.74 -25.89
C LEU A 162 -7.41 19.25 -25.71
N LYS A 163 -6.66 19.66 -24.69
CA LYS A 163 -6.30 21.06 -24.47
C LYS A 163 -5.50 21.62 -25.66
N ASN A 164 -4.58 20.82 -26.19
CA ASN A 164 -3.75 21.21 -27.34
C ASN A 164 -4.56 21.34 -28.65
N THR A 165 -5.76 20.74 -28.74
CA THR A 165 -6.66 20.90 -29.91
C THR A 165 -7.54 22.14 -29.85
N MET A 166 -7.44 22.95 -28.79
CA MET A 166 -8.23 24.16 -28.61
C MET A 166 -7.72 25.25 -29.62
N PRO A 167 -8.58 25.79 -30.47
CA PRO A 167 -8.21 26.92 -31.36
C PRO A 167 -7.74 28.13 -30.55
N LYS A 168 -6.69 28.78 -31.04
CA LYS A 168 -6.25 30.06 -30.46
C LYS A 168 -7.26 31.13 -30.89
N LEU A 169 -7.71 31.95 -29.96
CA LEU A 169 -8.59 33.09 -30.23
C LEU A 169 -7.75 34.35 -30.38
N SER A 170 -7.98 35.13 -31.42
CA SER A 170 -7.36 36.43 -31.59
C SER A 170 -8.06 37.52 -30.76
N ARG A 171 -7.35 38.61 -30.49
CA ARG A 171 -7.92 39.80 -29.85
C ARG A 171 -8.68 40.63 -30.88
N GLY A 172 -9.69 41.37 -30.44
CA GLY A 172 -10.48 42.30 -31.30
C GLY A 172 -11.93 41.83 -31.47
N ARG A 173 -12.70 42.49 -32.37
CA ARG A 173 -14.09 42.16 -32.64
C ARG A 173 -14.19 40.78 -33.27
N PRO A 174 -14.94 39.84 -32.64
CA PRO A 174 -14.95 38.44 -33.07
C PRO A 174 -15.68 38.25 -34.42
N THR A 175 -14.99 37.65 -35.38
CA THR A 175 -15.59 37.17 -36.62
C THR A 175 -16.49 35.96 -36.36
N GLN A 176 -17.30 35.56 -37.36
CA GLN A 176 -18.15 34.35 -37.25
C GLN A 176 -17.31 33.09 -36.96
N ALA A 177 -16.15 32.94 -37.62
CA ALA A 177 -15.21 31.84 -37.39
C ALA A 177 -14.69 31.84 -35.93
N GLN A 178 -14.38 32.99 -35.38
CA GLN A 178 -13.92 33.12 -33.97
C GLN A 178 -15.02 32.81 -32.97
N ARG A 179 -16.27 33.18 -33.23
CA ARG A 179 -17.42 32.80 -32.41
C ARG A 179 -17.61 31.28 -32.42
N TYR A 180 -17.44 30.62 -33.56
CA TYR A 180 -17.47 29.16 -33.65
C TYR A 180 -16.32 28.50 -32.87
N ALA A 181 -15.09 29.00 -33.02
CA ALA A 181 -13.92 28.57 -32.28
C ALA A 181 -14.10 28.71 -30.76
N ALA A 182 -14.68 29.85 -30.32
CA ALA A 182 -14.98 30.06 -28.88
C ALA A 182 -16.01 29.07 -28.36
N ARG A 183 -17.08 28.78 -29.12
CA ARG A 183 -18.05 27.71 -28.72
C ARG A 183 -17.40 26.35 -28.69
N ARG A 184 -16.52 26.02 -29.62
CA ARG A 184 -15.73 24.76 -29.61
C ARG A 184 -14.82 24.68 -28.39
N ASN A 185 -14.10 25.76 -28.05
CA ASN A 185 -13.26 25.85 -26.87
C ASN A 185 -14.05 25.61 -25.59
N LYS A 186 -15.24 26.23 -25.45
CA LYS A 186 -16.12 26.00 -24.30
C LYS A 186 -16.55 24.53 -24.14
N ARG A 187 -16.86 23.86 -25.28
CA ARG A 187 -17.19 22.41 -25.26
C ARG A 187 -15.98 21.55 -24.85
N ILE A 188 -14.80 21.85 -25.39
CA ILE A 188 -13.56 21.13 -25.06
C ILE A 188 -13.20 21.36 -23.58
N ALA A 189 -13.26 22.60 -23.09
CA ALA A 189 -12.99 22.94 -21.70
C ALA A 189 -13.92 22.19 -20.73
N LYS A 190 -15.24 22.16 -21.03
CA LYS A 190 -16.21 21.37 -20.27
C LYS A 190 -15.83 19.89 -20.24
N LYS A 191 -15.45 19.31 -21.39
CA LYS A 191 -15.05 17.92 -21.50
C LYS A 191 -13.78 17.61 -20.69
N ILE A 192 -12.80 18.51 -20.69
CA ILE A 192 -11.58 18.41 -19.88
C ILE A 192 -11.92 18.43 -18.37
N ALA A 193 -12.85 19.31 -17.95
CA ALA A 193 -13.31 19.40 -16.57
C ALA A 193 -14.05 18.12 -16.16
N ASP A 194 -15.02 17.65 -16.96
CA ASP A 194 -15.77 16.42 -16.72
C ASP A 194 -14.82 15.20 -16.58
N LEU A 195 -13.80 15.08 -17.45
CA LEU A 195 -12.81 14.00 -17.37
C LEU A 195 -11.94 14.09 -16.12
N PHE A 196 -11.71 15.27 -15.57
CA PHE A 196 -10.97 15.44 -14.32
C PHE A 196 -11.83 15.07 -13.10
N GLU A 197 -13.02 15.60 -13.04
CA GLU A 197 -13.95 15.38 -11.95
C GLU A 197 -14.29 13.89 -11.80
N HIS A 198 -14.57 13.24 -12.90
CA HIS A 198 -15.00 11.85 -12.93
C HIS A 198 -13.88 10.84 -13.27
N ARG A 199 -12.61 11.22 -13.11
CA ARG A 199 -11.47 10.36 -13.51
C ARG A 199 -11.44 9.00 -12.79
N TYR A 200 -11.93 8.93 -11.57
CA TYR A 200 -11.96 7.68 -10.79
C TYR A 200 -12.96 6.64 -11.32
N LEU A 201 -13.92 7.04 -12.15
CA LEU A 201 -14.82 6.09 -12.80
C LEU A 201 -14.09 5.14 -13.76
N PHE A 202 -12.91 5.53 -14.25
CA PHE A 202 -12.09 4.65 -15.10
C PHE A 202 -11.44 3.50 -14.33
N VAL A 203 -11.35 3.59 -13.01
CA VAL A 203 -10.63 2.63 -12.15
C VAL A 203 -11.47 2.09 -11.00
N LYS A 204 -12.70 2.55 -10.81
CA LYS A 204 -13.61 2.04 -9.79
C LYS A 204 -14.09 0.63 -10.17
N HIS A 205 -14.01 -0.34 -9.23
CA HIS A 205 -14.35 -1.75 -9.52
C HIS A 205 -15.83 -1.92 -9.92
N HIS A 206 -16.76 -1.47 -9.08
CA HIS A 206 -18.19 -1.56 -9.37
C HIS A 206 -18.75 -0.16 -9.63
N LEU A 207 -19.39 0.02 -10.79
CA LEU A 207 -20.07 1.25 -11.17
C LEU A 207 -21.58 1.08 -10.98
N THR A 208 -22.21 2.09 -10.40
CA THR A 208 -23.67 2.23 -10.39
C THR A 208 -24.19 2.57 -11.80
N GLU A 209 -25.47 2.42 -12.05
CA GLU A 209 -26.07 2.73 -13.36
C GLU A 209 -25.91 4.22 -13.73
N SER A 210 -26.01 5.12 -12.74
CA SER A 210 -25.78 6.55 -12.94
C SER A 210 -24.31 6.84 -13.33
N GLU A 211 -23.36 6.16 -12.68
CA GLU A 211 -21.92 6.27 -13.00
C GLU A 211 -21.60 5.72 -14.40
N LYS A 212 -22.22 4.62 -14.80
CA LYS A 212 -22.09 4.06 -16.16
C LYS A 212 -22.61 5.07 -17.21
N LYS A 213 -23.77 5.70 -16.97
CA LYS A 213 -24.31 6.76 -17.83
C LYS A 213 -23.34 7.94 -17.92
N THR A 214 -22.79 8.40 -16.79
CA THR A 214 -21.80 9.47 -16.74
C THR A 214 -20.54 9.10 -17.53
N LEU A 215 -20.01 7.89 -17.31
CA LEU A 215 -18.83 7.40 -18.03
C LEU A 215 -19.06 7.35 -19.55
N LYS A 216 -20.23 6.87 -20.00
CA LYS A 216 -20.61 6.86 -21.43
C LYS A 216 -20.62 8.27 -22.00
N ARG A 217 -21.18 9.25 -21.29
CA ARG A 217 -21.23 10.67 -21.68
C ARG A 217 -19.84 11.28 -21.82
N ILE A 218 -18.97 11.13 -20.79
CA ILE A 218 -17.65 11.77 -20.79
C ILE A 218 -16.68 11.12 -21.79
N THR A 219 -16.88 9.84 -22.14
CA THR A 219 -16.05 9.12 -23.11
C THR A 219 -16.56 9.22 -24.56
N GLN A 220 -17.67 9.93 -24.80
CA GLN A 220 -18.21 10.11 -26.14
C GLN A 220 -17.18 10.79 -27.06
N GLY A 221 -16.88 10.17 -28.22
CA GLY A 221 -15.83 10.64 -29.16
C GLY A 221 -14.39 10.37 -28.70
N LEU A 222 -14.18 9.57 -27.62
CA LEU A 222 -12.87 9.23 -27.10
C LEU A 222 -12.75 7.69 -26.95
N PRO A 223 -12.64 6.93 -28.04
CA PRO A 223 -12.65 5.47 -28.03
C PRO A 223 -11.50 4.89 -27.18
N GLN A 224 -10.33 5.57 -27.17
CA GLN A 224 -9.20 5.15 -26.33
C GLN A 224 -9.53 5.10 -24.82
N LEU A 225 -10.37 6.01 -24.32
CA LEU A 225 -10.79 6.02 -22.92
C LEU A 225 -11.77 4.90 -22.61
N ARG A 226 -12.67 4.55 -23.52
CA ARG A 226 -13.54 3.37 -23.38
C ARG A 226 -12.71 2.09 -23.32
N THR A 227 -11.73 1.95 -24.21
CA THR A 227 -10.81 0.81 -24.21
C THR A 227 -10.06 0.69 -22.89
N LEU A 228 -9.59 1.80 -22.30
CA LEU A 228 -8.94 1.78 -20.97
C LEU A 228 -9.86 1.26 -19.88
N ARG A 229 -11.13 1.69 -19.89
CA ARG A 229 -12.13 1.19 -18.94
C ARG A 229 -12.38 -0.32 -19.12
N ASP A 230 -12.61 -0.76 -20.36
CA ASP A 230 -12.82 -2.18 -20.67
C ASP A 230 -11.66 -3.06 -20.22
N ILE A 231 -10.42 -2.58 -20.39
CA ILE A 231 -9.21 -3.27 -19.93
C ILE A 231 -9.23 -3.39 -18.40
N MET A 232 -9.56 -2.30 -17.68
CA MET A 232 -9.61 -2.34 -16.22
C MET A 232 -10.69 -3.31 -15.72
N ASP A 233 -11.85 -3.35 -16.36
CA ASP A 233 -12.90 -4.31 -16.04
C ASP A 233 -12.44 -5.77 -16.27
N GLN A 234 -11.67 -6.03 -17.34
CA GLN A 234 -11.10 -7.35 -17.58
C GLN A 234 -10.03 -7.70 -16.54
N VAL A 235 -9.20 -6.74 -16.13
CA VAL A 235 -8.23 -6.93 -15.03
C VAL A 235 -8.94 -7.36 -13.75
N TYR A 236 -9.98 -6.66 -13.34
CA TYR A 236 -10.73 -7.07 -12.13
C TYR A 236 -11.28 -8.49 -12.21
N ARG A 237 -11.73 -8.93 -13.40
CA ARG A 237 -12.22 -10.30 -13.62
C ARG A 237 -11.13 -11.36 -13.54
N LEU A 238 -9.84 -11.01 -13.72
CA LEU A 238 -8.72 -11.94 -13.52
C LEU A 238 -8.54 -12.28 -12.04
N PHE A 239 -8.83 -11.35 -11.14
CA PHE A 239 -8.68 -11.50 -9.69
C PHE A 239 -9.94 -12.03 -8.99
N ASP A 240 -10.97 -12.45 -9.73
CA ASP A 240 -12.14 -13.09 -9.15
C ASP A 240 -11.77 -14.52 -8.73
N ARG A 241 -11.91 -14.85 -7.45
CA ARG A 241 -11.60 -16.20 -6.89
C ARG A 241 -12.38 -17.34 -7.56
N ARG A 242 -13.48 -17.04 -8.22
CA ARG A 242 -14.24 -18.02 -9.00
C ARG A 242 -13.59 -18.37 -10.35
N CYS A 243 -12.55 -17.62 -10.74
CA CYS A 243 -11.81 -17.87 -11.97
C CYS A 243 -10.76 -18.97 -11.73
N ARG A 244 -10.75 -20.01 -12.56
CA ARG A 244 -9.67 -21.01 -12.55
C ARG A 244 -8.39 -20.38 -13.12
N THR A 245 -7.23 -20.81 -12.62
CA THR A 245 -5.93 -20.23 -13.01
C THR A 245 -5.66 -20.33 -14.52
N ASP A 246 -5.95 -21.46 -15.14
CA ASP A 246 -5.76 -21.62 -16.59
C ASP A 246 -6.65 -20.67 -17.39
N THR A 247 -7.88 -20.48 -16.92
CA THR A 247 -8.82 -19.50 -17.48
C THR A 247 -8.29 -18.08 -17.28
N ALA A 248 -7.75 -17.76 -16.11
CA ALA A 248 -7.16 -16.45 -15.82
C ALA A 248 -5.94 -16.18 -16.71
N ARG A 249 -5.04 -17.15 -16.85
CA ARG A 249 -3.87 -17.07 -17.75
C ARG A 249 -4.28 -16.87 -19.21
N SER A 250 -5.26 -17.64 -19.69
CA SER A 250 -5.80 -17.48 -21.05
C SER A 250 -6.42 -16.09 -21.27
N LYS A 251 -7.23 -15.62 -20.33
CA LYS A 251 -7.79 -14.25 -20.35
C LYS A 251 -6.69 -13.19 -20.35
N LEU A 252 -5.64 -13.37 -19.54
CA LEU A 252 -4.50 -12.44 -19.48
C LEU A 252 -3.75 -12.41 -20.83
N ALA A 253 -3.52 -13.57 -21.46
CA ALA A 253 -2.88 -13.64 -22.77
C ALA A 253 -3.70 -12.89 -23.85
N LYS A 254 -5.03 -13.10 -23.88
CA LYS A 254 -5.96 -12.38 -24.77
C LYS A 254 -5.94 -10.86 -24.48
N LEU A 255 -5.91 -10.47 -23.22
CA LEU A 255 -5.83 -9.08 -22.80
C LEU A 255 -4.51 -8.43 -23.25
N ARG A 256 -3.38 -9.11 -23.08
CA ARG A 256 -2.06 -8.67 -23.55
C ARG A 256 -2.05 -8.49 -25.08
N GLN A 257 -2.62 -9.44 -25.83
CA GLN A 257 -2.73 -9.34 -27.28
C GLN A 257 -3.60 -8.15 -27.70
N ARG A 258 -4.74 -7.92 -27.03
CA ARG A 258 -5.59 -6.75 -27.25
C ARG A 258 -4.86 -5.43 -27.00
N VAL A 259 -4.12 -5.34 -25.90
CA VAL A 259 -3.36 -4.13 -25.52
C VAL A 259 -2.25 -3.81 -26.54
N ARG A 260 -1.58 -4.81 -27.10
CA ARG A 260 -0.55 -4.62 -28.13
C ARG A 260 -1.09 -3.92 -29.40
N ARG A 261 -2.36 -4.17 -29.75
CA ARG A 261 -3.00 -3.52 -30.92
C ARG A 261 -3.21 -2.02 -30.71
N PHE A 262 -3.26 -1.54 -29.48
CA PHE A 262 -3.46 -0.13 -29.15
C PHE A 262 -2.14 0.54 -28.76
N LYS A 263 -1.32 0.93 -29.78
CA LYS A 263 0.02 1.50 -29.55
C LYS A 263 0.07 2.62 -28.49
N ARG A 264 -0.95 3.51 -28.44
CA ARG A 264 -1.04 4.60 -27.44
C ARG A 264 -1.32 4.08 -26.03
N VAL A 265 -2.16 3.06 -25.91
CA VAL A 265 -2.58 2.45 -24.64
C VAL A 265 -1.53 1.45 -24.15
N GLY A 266 -0.89 0.69 -25.05
CA GLY A 266 0.06 -0.37 -24.73
C GLY A 266 1.27 0.12 -23.94
N ARG A 267 1.83 1.30 -24.28
CA ARG A 267 2.94 1.90 -23.52
C ARG A 267 2.52 2.26 -22.09
N THR A 268 1.30 2.73 -21.89
CA THR A 268 0.75 3.09 -20.59
C THR A 268 0.49 1.85 -19.73
N LEU A 269 0.12 0.75 -20.36
CA LEU A 269 -0.23 -0.49 -19.68
C LEU A 269 0.90 -1.54 -19.74
N SER A 270 2.16 -1.11 -19.87
CA SER A 270 3.34 -2.00 -19.86
C SER A 270 3.36 -2.92 -18.62
N LYS A 271 2.81 -2.48 -17.49
CA LYS A 271 2.64 -3.27 -16.26
C LYS A 271 1.80 -4.55 -16.43
N LEU A 272 0.92 -4.63 -17.44
CA LEU A 272 0.20 -5.86 -17.79
C LEU A 272 1.13 -6.98 -18.30
N PHE A 273 2.33 -6.62 -18.75
CA PHE A 273 3.34 -7.56 -19.23
C PHE A 273 4.36 -7.94 -18.14
N SER A 274 4.23 -7.37 -16.95
CA SER A 274 5.08 -7.71 -15.83
C SER A 274 4.85 -9.18 -15.38
N PRO A 275 5.90 -9.94 -15.07
CA PRO A 275 5.78 -11.27 -14.46
C PRO A 275 5.05 -11.23 -13.11
N ASN A 276 5.10 -10.11 -12.40
CA ASN A 276 4.38 -9.91 -11.15
C ASN A 276 2.86 -10.09 -11.29
N LEU A 277 2.29 -9.79 -12.46
CA LEU A 277 0.86 -10.02 -12.69
C LEU A 277 0.51 -11.50 -12.69
N GLU A 278 1.36 -12.36 -13.24
CA GLU A 278 1.16 -13.82 -13.21
C GLU A 278 1.34 -14.38 -11.80
N LYS A 279 2.37 -13.94 -11.09
CA LYS A 279 2.57 -14.26 -9.67
C LYS A 279 1.42 -13.77 -8.79
N ALA A 280 0.76 -12.67 -9.17
CA ALA A 280 -0.41 -12.16 -8.44
C ALA A 280 -1.68 -13.00 -8.63
N LEU A 281 -1.67 -14.01 -9.52
CA LEU A 281 -2.77 -14.93 -9.75
C LEU A 281 -2.56 -16.31 -9.07
N MET A 282 -1.47 -16.53 -8.35
CA MET A 282 -1.16 -17.81 -7.71
C MET A 282 -2.23 -18.23 -6.69
N PHE A 283 -2.86 -17.28 -5.99
CA PHE A 283 -3.95 -17.54 -5.04
C PHE A 283 -5.18 -18.22 -5.66
N LEU A 284 -5.30 -18.26 -6.99
CA LEU A 284 -6.37 -18.98 -7.68
C LEU A 284 -6.17 -20.50 -7.67
N ASN A 285 -4.92 -20.96 -7.51
CA ASN A 285 -4.58 -22.39 -7.38
C ASN A 285 -4.77 -22.89 -5.97
N ASP A 286 -4.61 -22.02 -4.98
CA ASP A 286 -4.68 -22.34 -3.57
C ASP A 286 -5.66 -21.42 -2.85
N THR A 287 -6.78 -22.00 -2.40
CA THR A 287 -7.86 -21.26 -1.70
C THR A 287 -7.41 -20.73 -0.34
N LEU A 288 -6.37 -21.32 0.25
CA LEU A 288 -5.82 -20.91 1.53
C LEU A 288 -4.80 -19.77 1.40
N LEU A 289 -4.17 -19.62 0.24
CA LEU A 289 -3.21 -18.55 -0.03
C LEU A 289 -3.92 -17.20 -0.12
N PRO A 290 -3.61 -16.22 0.77
CA PRO A 290 -4.18 -14.89 0.67
C PRO A 290 -3.69 -14.14 -0.56
N SER A 291 -4.61 -13.51 -1.29
CA SER A 291 -4.29 -12.71 -2.49
C SER A 291 -3.62 -11.37 -2.17
N THR A 292 -3.59 -10.94 -0.91
CA THR A 292 -3.09 -9.63 -0.48
C THR A 292 -2.23 -9.73 0.78
N SER A 293 -1.32 -8.78 0.95
CA SER A 293 -0.47 -8.58 2.14
C SER A 293 -1.13 -7.68 3.21
N ASN A 294 -2.46 -7.65 3.29
CA ASN A 294 -3.18 -6.78 4.23
C ASN A 294 -2.80 -7.00 5.70
N ALA A 295 -2.35 -8.21 6.05
CA ALA A 295 -1.93 -8.53 7.41
C ALA A 295 -0.74 -7.67 7.84
N VAL A 296 0.32 -7.61 7.05
CA VAL A 296 1.52 -6.82 7.36
C VAL A 296 1.24 -5.32 7.27
N GLU A 297 0.43 -4.89 6.31
CA GLU A 297 -0.01 -3.48 6.17
C GLU A 297 -0.76 -2.98 7.43
N ARG A 298 -1.53 -3.82 8.11
CA ARG A 298 -2.20 -3.47 9.37
C ARG A 298 -1.20 -3.16 10.48
N GLY A 299 -0.13 -3.94 10.61
CA GLY A 299 0.98 -3.69 11.54
C GLY A 299 1.68 -2.36 11.25
N PHE A 300 2.04 -2.15 10.00
CA PHE A 300 2.68 -0.91 9.54
C PHE A 300 1.80 0.34 9.70
N ARG A 301 0.49 0.20 9.55
CA ARG A 301 -0.44 1.31 9.78
C ARG A 301 -0.42 1.79 11.23
N ARG A 302 -0.30 0.87 12.21
CA ARG A 302 -0.16 1.23 13.63
C ARG A 302 1.15 1.95 13.87
N HIS A 303 2.26 1.43 13.35
CA HIS A 303 3.57 2.06 13.45
C HIS A 303 3.55 3.47 12.84
N ARG A 304 3.04 3.64 11.62
CA ARG A 304 2.92 4.97 10.97
C ARG A 304 2.06 5.96 11.77
N LYS A 305 0.98 5.51 12.40
CA LYS A 305 0.15 6.37 13.27
C LYS A 305 0.93 6.85 14.49
N MET A 306 1.68 5.97 15.12
CA MET A 306 2.53 6.29 16.25
C MET A 306 3.62 7.28 15.86
N GLN A 307 4.30 7.07 14.75
CA GLN A 307 5.37 7.95 14.27
C GLN A 307 4.87 9.33 13.79
N LYS A 308 3.59 9.47 13.47
CA LYS A 308 2.97 10.78 13.16
C LYS A 308 2.55 11.56 14.39
N SER A 309 2.63 10.99 15.60
CA SER A 309 2.28 11.64 16.84
C SER A 309 3.47 12.39 17.44
N VAL A 310 3.21 13.20 18.47
CA VAL A 310 4.26 13.87 19.27
C VAL A 310 5.18 12.89 20.01
N TYR A 311 4.76 11.65 20.14
CA TYR A 311 5.54 10.56 20.76
C TYR A 311 6.41 9.80 19.75
N ARG A 312 6.73 10.41 18.62
CA ARG A 312 7.61 9.85 17.60
C ARG A 312 8.94 9.41 18.21
N VAL A 313 9.32 8.15 17.95
CA VAL A 313 10.64 7.60 18.32
C VAL A 313 11.63 7.77 17.17
N ARG A 314 12.91 8.05 17.48
CA ARG A 314 13.91 8.45 16.49
C ARG A 314 15.19 7.62 16.54
N THR A 315 15.26 6.60 17.36
CA THR A 315 16.42 5.71 17.45
C THR A 315 15.99 4.29 17.16
N GLN A 316 16.86 3.50 16.58
CA GLN A 316 16.62 2.09 16.25
C GLN A 316 16.14 1.30 17.48
N GLY A 317 16.84 1.40 18.61
CA GLY A 317 16.46 0.68 19.84
C GLY A 317 15.08 1.07 20.37
N ASN A 318 14.67 2.35 20.27
CA ASN A 318 13.34 2.76 20.68
C ASN A 318 12.25 2.29 19.69
N ILE A 319 12.54 2.20 18.40
CA ILE A 319 11.64 1.62 17.40
C ILE A 319 11.44 0.14 17.69
N ILE A 320 12.53 -0.62 17.92
CA ILE A 320 12.51 -2.03 18.33
C ILE A 320 11.64 -2.23 19.57
N GLY A 321 11.94 -1.52 20.65
CA GLY A 321 11.19 -1.63 21.91
C GLY A 321 9.71 -1.32 21.75
N ARG A 322 9.37 -0.34 20.92
CA ARG A 322 7.98 0.06 20.67
C ARG A 322 7.20 -0.98 19.85
N ILE A 323 7.83 -1.58 18.84
CA ILE A 323 7.22 -2.66 18.06
C ILE A 323 7.03 -3.89 18.96
N ALA A 324 8.03 -4.25 19.76
CA ALA A 324 7.96 -5.35 20.73
C ALA A 324 6.80 -5.19 21.72
N LEU A 325 6.65 -3.98 22.29
CA LEU A 325 5.56 -3.65 23.19
C LEU A 325 4.19 -3.78 22.53
N ASP A 326 4.07 -3.33 21.29
CA ASP A 326 2.83 -3.43 20.51
C ASP A 326 2.50 -4.90 20.16
N MET A 327 3.49 -5.73 19.85
CA MET A 327 3.32 -7.19 19.63
C MET A 327 2.91 -7.92 20.91
N ARG A 328 3.58 -7.62 22.04
CA ARG A 328 3.21 -8.19 23.34
C ARG A 328 1.78 -7.87 23.73
N ARG A 329 1.34 -6.63 23.52
CA ARG A 329 -0.06 -6.22 23.77
C ARG A 329 -1.05 -6.97 22.87
N ASP A 330 -0.72 -7.18 21.61
CA ASP A 330 -1.55 -7.97 20.71
C ASP A 330 -1.69 -9.42 21.16
N ALA A 331 -0.63 -10.02 21.70
CA ALA A 331 -0.66 -11.37 22.23
C ALA A 331 -1.51 -11.49 23.51
N GLN A 332 -1.49 -10.47 24.37
CA GLN A 332 -2.18 -10.45 25.65
C GLN A 332 -3.65 -10.02 25.57
N GLY A 333 -4.02 -9.23 24.56
CA GLY A 333 -5.36 -8.64 24.44
C GLY A 333 -5.99 -8.87 23.06
N LYS A 334 -6.93 -9.81 22.99
CA LYS A 334 -7.67 -10.11 21.74
C LYS A 334 -8.72 -9.05 21.37
N THR A 335 -9.19 -8.27 22.34
CA THR A 335 -10.22 -7.24 22.15
C THR A 335 -9.76 -5.87 22.67
N ARG A 336 -10.39 -4.80 22.17
CA ARG A 336 -10.13 -3.44 22.65
C ARG A 336 -10.34 -3.31 24.17
N THR A 337 -11.36 -3.94 24.69
CA THR A 337 -11.69 -3.95 26.14
C THR A 337 -10.60 -4.66 26.94
N GLN A 338 -10.10 -5.81 26.47
CA GLN A 338 -8.98 -6.50 27.12
C GLN A 338 -7.70 -5.67 27.08
N THR A 339 -7.38 -5.05 25.95
CA THR A 339 -6.23 -4.15 25.85
C THR A 339 -6.34 -2.97 26.80
N THR A 340 -7.52 -2.35 26.91
CA THR A 340 -7.77 -1.26 27.85
C THR A 340 -7.62 -1.72 29.31
N ARG A 341 -8.16 -2.89 29.65
CA ARG A 341 -8.03 -3.49 31.00
C ARG A 341 -6.57 -3.77 31.37
N LEU A 342 -5.78 -4.33 30.44
CA LEU A 342 -4.35 -4.57 30.65
C LEU A 342 -3.56 -3.26 30.86
N LEU A 343 -3.92 -2.20 30.14
CA LEU A 343 -3.31 -0.88 30.33
C LEU A 343 -3.63 -0.29 31.72
N HIS A 344 -4.86 -0.47 32.21
CA HIS A 344 -5.25 -0.02 33.55
C HIS A 344 -4.56 -0.85 34.64
N MET A 345 -4.45 -2.17 34.51
CA MET A 345 -3.72 -3.03 35.44
C MET A 345 -2.23 -2.65 35.54
N ALA A 346 -1.58 -2.41 34.38
CA ALA A 346 -0.18 -1.99 34.37
C ALA A 346 0.02 -0.62 35.05
N ARG A 347 -0.96 0.26 35.00
CA ARG A 347 -0.93 1.57 35.67
C ARG A 347 -1.06 1.44 37.17
N ASN A 348 -1.90 0.53 37.67
CA ASN A 348 -2.14 0.32 39.11
C ASN A 348 -0.99 -0.41 39.78
N ASN A 349 -0.18 -1.21 39.05
CA ASN A 349 1.02 -1.88 39.60
C ASN A 349 2.24 -0.94 39.72
N HIS A 350 2.14 0.29 39.35
CA HIS A 350 3.15 1.36 39.51
C HIS A 350 2.60 2.50 40.36
N GLY A 351 1.82 2.21 41.38
CA GLY A 351 1.47 3.14 42.44
C GLY A 351 2.67 3.50 43.32
N PRO A 352 2.61 4.63 44.07
CA PRO A 352 3.68 5.52 44.40
C PRO A 352 4.85 4.88 45.13
#